data_6ad11ebe84458eadce3fa53591f4c059
#
_entry.id   6ad11ebe84458eadce3fa53591f4c059
#
_cell.length_a   1.000
_cell.length_b   1.000
_cell.length_c   1.000
_cell.angle_alpha   90.00
_cell.angle_beta   90.00
_cell.angle_gamma   90.00
#
_symmetry.space_group_name_H-M   'P 1'
#
loop_
_entity.id
_entity.type
_entity.pdbx_description
1 polymer ?
#
loop_
_entity_poly.entity_id
_entity_poly.type
_entity_poly.pdbx_seq_one_letter_code
_entity_poly.pdbx_strand_id
1 'polypeptide(L)'
;VVSFSLGFLVVVTHVYSIADRFRKKQKVTRSFVGMSVAHIGFAVCLIGIGTTSTTSVERDVRMEAQGIAAIGPYEVRFLGTKEIEELNYHATQGVFLISGKSDVFELRAEKRRYKSGGAIMTEAAIKPGLFSDMYISLGDPIDIETGVWAVRLHWKPFVRWIWFGAILMALGGLISVLRLELSRSFFWRARQPDDPRDRPDKTVLLTGS
;
A
#
# COMPACT_ATOMS: atom_id res chain seq x y z
N VAL A 1 -16.48 5.34 -11.04
CA VAL A 1 -16.51 6.53 -11.93
C VAL A 1 -15.93 7.74 -11.21
N VAL A 2 -16.43 8.12 -10.03
CA VAL A 2 -15.98 9.32 -9.29
C VAL A 2 -14.47 9.35 -9.04
N SER A 3 -13.89 8.24 -8.59
CA SER A 3 -12.44 8.14 -8.31
C SER A 3 -11.59 8.43 -9.54
N PHE A 4 -11.97 7.91 -10.71
CA PHE A 4 -11.26 8.14 -11.97
C PHE A 4 -11.41 9.61 -12.43
N SER A 5 -12.62 10.19 -12.34
CA SER A 5 -12.85 11.59 -12.71
C SER A 5 -12.03 12.53 -11.83
N LEU A 6 -12.02 12.29 -10.52
CA LEU A 6 -11.24 13.09 -9.58
C LEU A 6 -9.72 12.90 -9.79
N GLY A 7 -9.26 11.68 -9.97
CA GLY A 7 -7.85 11.38 -10.28
C GLY A 7 -7.40 12.06 -11.58
N PHE A 8 -8.22 11.99 -12.62
CA PHE A 8 -7.95 12.67 -13.89
C PHE A 8 -7.88 14.19 -13.72
N LEU A 9 -8.83 14.79 -13.00
CA LEU A 9 -8.84 16.23 -12.73
C LEU A 9 -7.56 16.67 -12.01
N VAL A 10 -7.12 15.91 -10.98
CA VAL A 10 -5.90 16.22 -10.25
C VAL A 10 -4.68 16.13 -11.17
N VAL A 11 -4.59 15.11 -12.02
CA VAL A 11 -3.49 14.99 -12.99
C VAL A 11 -3.46 16.16 -13.95
N VAL A 12 -4.60 16.49 -14.58
CA VAL A 12 -4.70 17.58 -15.56
C VAL A 12 -4.34 18.93 -14.96
N THR A 13 -4.92 19.26 -13.80
CA THR A 13 -4.64 20.53 -13.12
C THR A 13 -3.16 20.63 -12.70
N HIS A 14 -2.58 19.52 -12.31
CA HIS A 14 -1.18 19.51 -11.89
C HIS A 14 -0.21 19.60 -13.06
N VAL A 15 -0.48 18.88 -14.16
CA VAL A 15 0.28 19.01 -15.42
C VAL A 15 0.22 20.42 -15.95
N TYR A 16 -0.97 21.05 -15.92
CA TYR A 16 -1.14 22.46 -16.31
C TYR A 16 -0.30 23.38 -15.42
N SER A 17 -0.32 23.21 -14.11
CA SER A 17 0.47 24.00 -13.16
C SER A 17 1.98 23.87 -13.40
N ILE A 18 2.47 22.68 -13.71
CA ILE A 18 3.86 22.43 -14.08
C ILE A 18 4.20 23.13 -15.38
N ALA A 19 3.38 22.96 -16.42
CA ALA A 19 3.60 23.55 -17.74
C ALA A 19 3.61 25.10 -17.67
N ASP A 20 2.67 25.72 -16.93
CA ASP A 20 2.60 27.16 -16.73
C ASP A 20 3.86 27.70 -16.04
N ARG A 21 4.39 26.97 -15.05
CA ARG A 21 5.63 27.32 -14.38
C ARG A 21 6.84 27.33 -15.32
N PHE A 22 6.95 26.31 -16.18
CA PHE A 22 8.00 26.25 -17.21
C PHE A 22 7.87 27.40 -18.23
N ARG A 23 6.65 27.69 -18.69
CA ARG A 23 6.39 28.82 -19.62
C ARG A 23 6.79 30.17 -19.02
N LYS A 24 6.51 30.37 -17.73
CA LYS A 24 6.83 31.61 -17.00
C LYS A 24 8.27 31.63 -16.47
N LYS A 25 9.10 30.62 -16.79
CA LYS A 25 10.50 30.49 -16.31
C LYS A 25 10.64 30.67 -14.79
N GLN A 26 9.62 30.25 -14.02
CA GLN A 26 9.63 30.36 -12.56
C GLN A 26 10.55 29.30 -11.95
N LYS A 27 11.25 29.66 -10.87
CA LYS A 27 12.11 28.71 -10.15
C LYS A 27 11.28 27.59 -9.52
N VAL A 28 11.69 26.35 -9.74
CA VAL A 28 11.12 25.18 -9.08
C VAL A 28 11.62 25.16 -7.63
N THR A 29 10.72 25.40 -6.70
CA THR A 29 11.03 25.37 -5.26
C THR A 29 10.81 23.97 -4.68
N ARG A 30 11.53 23.62 -3.61
CA ARG A 30 11.36 22.32 -2.93
C ARG A 30 9.89 22.11 -2.45
N SER A 31 9.25 23.17 -1.97
CA SER A 31 7.84 23.12 -1.57
C SER A 31 6.94 22.79 -2.76
N PHE A 32 7.22 23.31 -3.95
CA PHE A 32 6.48 22.95 -5.16
C PHE A 32 6.70 21.49 -5.53
N VAL A 33 7.95 21.00 -5.42
CA VAL A 33 8.24 19.57 -5.67
C VAL A 33 7.49 18.68 -4.68
N GLY A 34 7.54 19.00 -3.37
CA GLY A 34 6.80 18.24 -2.35
C GLY A 34 5.29 18.21 -2.60
N MET A 35 4.72 19.37 -2.93
CA MET A 35 3.31 19.46 -3.31
C MET A 35 3.02 18.61 -4.57
N SER A 36 3.89 18.66 -5.58
CA SER A 36 3.73 17.88 -6.81
C SER A 36 3.74 16.38 -6.54
N VAL A 37 4.72 15.91 -5.76
CA VAL A 37 4.81 14.50 -5.37
C VAL A 37 3.57 14.04 -4.61
N ALA A 38 3.08 14.87 -3.67
CA ALA A 38 1.87 14.54 -2.91
C ALA A 38 0.63 14.45 -3.81
N HIS A 39 0.44 15.36 -4.76
CA HIS A 39 -0.71 15.33 -5.67
C HIS A 39 -0.65 14.17 -6.67
N ILE A 40 0.54 13.84 -7.17
CA ILE A 40 0.74 12.65 -7.99
C ILE A 40 0.42 11.39 -7.17
N GLY A 41 0.90 11.31 -5.93
CA GLY A 41 0.58 10.20 -5.03
C GLY A 41 -0.93 10.06 -4.80
N PHE A 42 -1.63 11.17 -4.61
CA PHE A 42 -3.08 11.17 -4.46
C PHE A 42 -3.80 10.68 -5.72
N ALA A 43 -3.38 11.13 -6.90
CA ALA A 43 -3.94 10.66 -8.16
C ALA A 43 -3.72 9.15 -8.37
N VAL A 44 -2.51 8.64 -8.08
CA VAL A 44 -2.17 7.21 -8.14
C VAL A 44 -3.06 6.40 -7.18
N CYS A 45 -3.25 6.89 -5.95
CA CYS A 45 -4.12 6.26 -4.96
C CYS A 45 -5.57 6.19 -5.45
N LEU A 46 -6.12 7.27 -6.00
CA LEU A 46 -7.48 7.31 -6.54
C LEU A 46 -7.68 6.36 -7.73
N ILE A 47 -6.69 6.27 -8.63
CA ILE A 47 -6.72 5.32 -9.75
C ILE A 47 -6.68 3.88 -9.21
N GLY A 48 -5.81 3.61 -8.23
CA GLY A 48 -5.75 2.31 -7.56
C GLY A 48 -7.07 1.92 -6.92
N ILE A 49 -7.69 2.80 -6.12
CA ILE A 49 -8.99 2.56 -5.49
C ILE A 49 -10.08 2.34 -6.56
N GLY A 50 -10.13 3.21 -7.56
CA GLY A 50 -11.12 3.11 -8.64
C GLY A 50 -11.02 1.78 -9.38
N THR A 51 -9.80 1.37 -9.76
CA THR A 51 -9.56 0.10 -10.45
C THR A 51 -9.91 -1.08 -9.55
N THR A 52 -9.39 -1.12 -8.33
CA THR A 52 -9.68 -2.21 -7.38
C THR A 52 -11.18 -2.36 -7.15
N SER A 53 -11.90 -1.25 -6.91
CA SER A 53 -13.35 -1.29 -6.63
C SER A 53 -14.21 -1.74 -7.80
N THR A 54 -13.76 -1.52 -9.05
CA THR A 54 -14.55 -1.86 -10.23
C THR A 54 -14.18 -3.17 -10.89
N THR A 55 -12.96 -3.67 -10.67
CA THR A 55 -12.45 -4.85 -11.38
C THR A 55 -12.09 -6.02 -10.46
N SER A 56 -12.20 -5.88 -9.14
CA SER A 56 -12.04 -7.00 -8.21
C SER A 56 -13.09 -8.08 -8.48
N VAL A 57 -12.64 -9.32 -8.50
CA VAL A 57 -13.49 -10.50 -8.66
C VAL A 57 -13.38 -11.36 -7.41
N GLU A 58 -14.53 -11.70 -6.85
CA GLU A 58 -14.67 -12.64 -5.74
C GLU A 58 -15.60 -13.77 -6.16
N ARG A 59 -15.20 -15.01 -5.87
CA ARG A 59 -15.98 -16.21 -6.18
C ARG A 59 -15.89 -17.22 -5.05
N ASP A 60 -17.04 -17.61 -4.52
CA ASP A 60 -17.17 -18.78 -3.65
C ASP A 60 -17.53 -19.98 -4.53
N VAL A 61 -16.67 -20.98 -4.52
CA VAL A 61 -16.81 -22.18 -5.34
C VAL A 61 -16.72 -23.43 -4.50
N ARG A 62 -17.42 -24.48 -4.94
CA ARG A 62 -17.28 -25.85 -4.40
C ARG A 62 -16.24 -26.55 -5.25
N MET A 63 -15.22 -27.09 -4.63
CA MET A 63 -14.13 -27.76 -5.34
C MET A 63 -13.87 -29.14 -4.72
N GLU A 64 -13.88 -30.14 -5.55
CA GLU A 64 -13.36 -31.48 -5.25
C GLU A 64 -11.89 -31.57 -5.64
N ALA A 65 -11.20 -32.61 -5.20
CA ALA A 65 -9.81 -32.83 -5.60
C ALA A 65 -9.69 -32.91 -7.14
N GLN A 66 -8.73 -32.21 -7.72
CA GLN A 66 -8.51 -31.98 -9.14
C GLN A 66 -9.57 -31.08 -9.83
N GLY A 67 -10.54 -30.54 -9.08
CA GLY A 67 -11.50 -29.56 -9.58
C GLY A 67 -10.80 -28.28 -10.05
N ILE A 68 -11.40 -27.63 -11.06
CA ILE A 68 -10.85 -26.43 -11.71
C ILE A 68 -11.88 -25.31 -11.61
N ALA A 69 -11.41 -24.11 -11.26
CA ALA A 69 -12.21 -22.88 -11.27
C ALA A 69 -11.41 -21.74 -11.90
N ALA A 70 -12.10 -20.88 -12.68
CA ALA A 70 -11.48 -19.71 -13.28
C ALA A 70 -11.77 -18.46 -12.45
N ILE A 71 -10.78 -17.58 -12.26
CA ILE A 71 -10.91 -16.28 -11.64
C ILE A 71 -10.00 -15.24 -12.28
N GLY A 72 -10.57 -14.15 -12.80
CA GLY A 72 -9.82 -13.15 -13.54
C GLY A 72 -9.05 -13.79 -14.70
N PRO A 73 -7.76 -13.55 -14.85
CA PRO A 73 -6.93 -14.16 -15.90
C PRO A 73 -6.33 -15.52 -15.52
N TYR A 74 -6.71 -16.08 -14.36
CA TYR A 74 -6.13 -17.31 -13.81
C TYR A 74 -7.12 -18.47 -13.80
N GLU A 75 -6.56 -19.68 -13.96
CA GLU A 75 -7.21 -20.94 -13.70
C GLU A 75 -6.64 -21.53 -12.40
N VAL A 76 -7.50 -21.92 -11.47
CA VAL A 76 -7.14 -22.48 -10.16
C VAL A 76 -7.56 -23.93 -10.14
N ARG A 77 -6.59 -24.82 -9.95
CA ARG A 77 -6.82 -26.26 -9.75
C ARG A 77 -6.60 -26.61 -8.29
N PHE A 78 -7.57 -27.21 -7.67
CA PHE A 78 -7.48 -27.72 -6.30
C PHE A 78 -6.86 -29.11 -6.30
N LEU A 79 -5.68 -29.29 -5.72
CA LEU A 79 -4.99 -30.59 -5.67
C LEU A 79 -5.48 -31.49 -4.54
N GLY A 80 -6.27 -30.96 -3.62
CA GLY A 80 -6.77 -31.65 -2.44
C GLY A 80 -6.27 -31.04 -1.16
N THR A 81 -6.57 -31.71 -0.01
CA THR A 81 -6.13 -31.29 1.31
C THR A 81 -5.15 -32.27 1.91
N LYS A 82 -4.32 -31.78 2.82
CA LYS A 82 -3.45 -32.60 3.68
C LYS A 82 -3.50 -32.07 5.11
N GLU A 83 -3.41 -32.98 6.07
CA GLU A 83 -3.30 -32.60 7.48
C GLU A 83 -1.82 -32.28 7.81
N ILE A 84 -1.66 -31.20 8.57
CA ILE A 84 -0.37 -30.74 9.06
C ILE A 84 -0.46 -30.63 10.58
N GLU A 85 0.55 -31.14 11.25
CA GLU A 85 0.71 -30.97 12.68
C GLU A 85 1.96 -30.15 12.96
N GLU A 86 1.77 -29.01 13.62
CA GLU A 86 2.81 -28.11 14.07
C GLU A 86 2.89 -28.11 15.62
N LEU A 87 3.91 -27.48 16.17
CA LEU A 87 4.14 -27.44 17.62
C LEU A 87 2.95 -26.89 18.40
N ASN A 88 2.25 -25.88 17.87
CA ASN A 88 1.20 -25.15 18.54
C ASN A 88 -0.19 -25.22 17.87
N TYR A 89 -0.30 -25.84 16.69
CA TYR A 89 -1.58 -26.02 16.00
C TYR A 89 -1.63 -27.28 15.15
N HIS A 90 -2.84 -27.73 14.84
CA HIS A 90 -3.15 -28.67 13.77
C HIS A 90 -3.78 -27.89 12.64
N ALA A 91 -3.45 -28.20 11.40
CA ALA A 91 -4.05 -27.53 10.25
C ALA A 91 -4.44 -28.50 9.14
N THR A 92 -5.59 -28.23 8.54
CA THR A 92 -5.94 -28.78 7.23
C THR A 92 -5.47 -27.80 6.16
N GLN A 93 -4.49 -28.21 5.36
CA GLN A 93 -3.92 -27.38 4.29
C GLN A 93 -4.49 -27.79 2.94
N GLY A 94 -5.16 -26.87 2.26
CA GLY A 94 -5.57 -26.98 0.87
C GLY A 94 -4.44 -26.54 -0.06
N VAL A 95 -4.13 -27.35 -1.06
CA VAL A 95 -3.09 -27.07 -2.05
C VAL A 95 -3.72 -26.71 -3.38
N PHE A 96 -3.33 -25.57 -3.93
CA PHE A 96 -3.89 -25.01 -5.16
C PHE A 96 -2.78 -24.72 -6.16
N LEU A 97 -2.95 -25.23 -7.40
CA LEU A 97 -2.09 -24.89 -8.53
C LEU A 97 -2.79 -23.82 -9.37
N ILE A 98 -2.15 -22.67 -9.51
CA ILE A 98 -2.68 -21.53 -10.23
C ILE A 98 -1.93 -21.37 -11.55
N SER A 99 -2.64 -21.38 -12.67
CA SER A 99 -2.10 -21.22 -14.00
C SER A 99 -2.59 -19.90 -14.61
N GLY A 100 -1.66 -19.01 -14.93
CA GLY A 100 -1.89 -17.79 -15.71
C GLY A 100 -1.36 -17.92 -17.13
N LYS A 101 -1.40 -16.83 -17.91
CA LYS A 101 -0.89 -16.83 -19.30
C LYS A 101 0.61 -17.09 -19.40
N SER A 102 1.40 -16.67 -18.41
CA SER A 102 2.87 -16.72 -18.42
C SER A 102 3.48 -17.31 -17.16
N ASP A 103 2.69 -17.56 -16.13
CA ASP A 103 3.17 -18.04 -14.84
C ASP A 103 2.29 -19.14 -14.27
N VAL A 104 2.94 -20.13 -13.67
CA VAL A 104 2.29 -21.20 -12.90
C VAL A 104 2.92 -21.18 -11.51
N PHE A 105 2.09 -21.19 -10.47
CA PHE A 105 2.54 -21.19 -9.09
C PHE A 105 1.58 -21.94 -8.18
N GLU A 106 2.10 -22.37 -7.03
CA GLU A 106 1.32 -23.07 -6.01
C GLU A 106 0.98 -22.11 -4.87
N LEU A 107 -0.25 -22.22 -4.36
CA LEU A 107 -0.70 -21.57 -3.14
C LEU A 107 -1.24 -22.60 -2.15
N ARG A 108 -0.99 -22.37 -0.88
CA ARG A 108 -1.39 -23.25 0.22
C ARG A 108 -2.19 -22.46 1.24
N ALA A 109 -3.49 -22.69 1.31
CA ALA A 109 -4.36 -22.08 2.29
C ALA A 109 -4.63 -23.05 3.44
N GLU A 110 -4.72 -22.57 4.67
CA GLU A 110 -4.81 -23.43 5.85
C GLU A 110 -6.02 -23.10 6.72
N LYS A 111 -6.60 -24.12 7.31
CA LYS A 111 -7.51 -24.00 8.45
C LYS A 111 -6.78 -24.49 9.69
N ARG A 112 -6.46 -23.57 10.58
CA ARG A 112 -5.68 -23.83 11.78
C ARG A 112 -6.57 -23.96 13.02
N ARG A 113 -6.28 -24.98 13.83
CA ARG A 113 -6.82 -25.15 15.18
C ARG A 113 -5.66 -25.11 16.16
N TYR A 114 -5.58 -24.07 16.96
CA TYR A 114 -4.52 -23.93 17.95
C TYR A 114 -4.71 -24.86 19.15
N LYS A 115 -3.62 -25.45 19.64
CA LYS A 115 -3.62 -26.37 20.80
C LYS A 115 -3.96 -25.65 22.11
N SER A 116 -3.78 -24.33 22.16
CA SER A 116 -4.19 -23.47 23.28
C SER A 116 -5.72 -23.29 23.40
N GLY A 117 -6.49 -23.83 22.47
CA GLY A 117 -7.92 -23.65 22.37
C GLY A 117 -8.32 -22.43 21.53
N GLY A 118 -9.63 -22.28 21.31
CA GLY A 118 -10.18 -21.17 20.52
C GLY A 118 -10.88 -21.64 19.24
N ALA A 119 -11.34 -20.67 18.46
CA ALA A 119 -12.01 -20.91 17.18
C ALA A 119 -10.99 -21.36 16.11
N ILE A 120 -11.48 -22.10 15.13
CA ILE A 120 -10.68 -22.44 13.95
C ILE A 120 -10.41 -21.15 13.17
N MET A 121 -9.15 -20.89 12.85
CA MET A 121 -8.72 -19.74 12.06
C MET A 121 -8.44 -20.16 10.63
N THR A 122 -8.90 -19.36 9.68
CA THR A 122 -8.62 -19.53 8.26
C THR A 122 -7.45 -18.64 7.88
N GLU A 123 -6.35 -19.26 7.43
CA GLU A 123 -5.18 -18.59 6.89
C GLU A 123 -5.25 -18.61 5.37
N ALA A 124 -5.50 -17.45 4.79
CA ALA A 124 -5.56 -17.31 3.34
C ALA A 124 -4.16 -17.36 2.73
N ALA A 125 -4.03 -18.08 1.64
CA ALA A 125 -2.82 -18.03 0.81
C ALA A 125 -2.85 -16.78 -0.09
N ILE A 126 -1.78 -16.01 -0.07
CA ILE A 126 -1.70 -14.73 -0.80
C ILE A 126 -0.50 -14.76 -1.73
N LYS A 127 -0.75 -14.53 -3.02
CA LYS A 127 0.28 -14.21 -4.02
C LYS A 127 0.22 -12.72 -4.32
N PRO A 128 1.11 -11.93 -3.75
CA PRO A 128 1.18 -10.52 -4.06
C PRO A 128 1.83 -10.29 -5.43
N GLY A 129 1.25 -9.39 -6.24
CA GLY A 129 1.76 -9.00 -7.54
C GLY A 129 1.80 -7.49 -7.74
N LEU A 130 2.55 -7.00 -8.72
CA LEU A 130 2.65 -5.56 -8.99
C LEU A 130 1.31 -4.98 -9.47
N PHE A 131 0.58 -5.73 -10.30
CA PHE A 131 -0.67 -5.28 -10.91
C PHE A 131 -1.91 -5.96 -10.34
N SER A 132 -1.77 -7.11 -9.67
CA SER A 132 -2.89 -7.80 -9.04
C SER A 132 -2.41 -8.75 -7.95
N ASP A 133 -3.19 -8.86 -6.89
CA ASP A 133 -3.01 -9.82 -5.82
C ASP A 133 -4.04 -10.94 -5.97
N MET A 134 -3.59 -12.18 -5.72
CA MET A 134 -4.42 -13.36 -5.68
C MET A 134 -4.53 -13.86 -4.25
N TYR A 135 -5.76 -14.09 -3.77
CA TYR A 135 -6.04 -14.65 -2.45
C TYR A 135 -6.86 -15.92 -2.62
N ILE A 136 -6.50 -16.96 -1.90
CA ILE A 136 -7.26 -18.20 -1.80
C ILE A 136 -7.45 -18.55 -0.35
N SER A 137 -8.69 -18.85 0.03
CA SER A 137 -9.03 -19.23 1.39
C SER A 137 -9.80 -20.54 1.38
N LEU A 138 -9.37 -21.48 2.22
CA LEU A 138 -10.03 -22.77 2.41
C LEU A 138 -11.17 -22.60 3.42
N GLY A 139 -12.40 -22.78 2.98
CA GLY A 139 -13.60 -22.73 3.79
C GLY A 139 -13.87 -24.03 4.54
N ASP A 140 -15.14 -24.29 4.86
CA ASP A 140 -15.55 -25.54 5.51
C ASP A 140 -15.66 -26.69 4.51
N PRO A 141 -15.45 -27.94 4.94
CA PRO A 141 -15.77 -29.10 4.13
C PRO A 141 -17.28 -29.13 3.92
N ILE A 142 -17.70 -29.26 2.67
CA ILE A 142 -19.11 -29.38 2.28
C ILE A 142 -19.52 -30.83 2.39
N ASP A 143 -18.64 -31.72 1.95
CA ASP A 143 -18.83 -33.17 2.03
C ASP A 143 -17.47 -33.82 2.32
N ILE A 144 -17.39 -34.46 3.48
CA ILE A 144 -16.15 -35.12 3.94
C ILE A 144 -15.90 -36.40 3.18
N GLU A 145 -16.98 -37.13 2.77
CA GLU A 145 -16.84 -38.42 2.09
C GLU A 145 -16.31 -38.25 0.66
N THR A 146 -16.79 -37.23 -0.03
CA THR A 146 -16.35 -36.92 -1.41
C THR A 146 -15.18 -35.96 -1.46
N GLY A 147 -14.77 -35.39 -0.33
CA GLY A 147 -13.64 -34.44 -0.26
C GLY A 147 -13.95 -33.10 -0.93
N VAL A 148 -15.20 -32.68 -0.95
CA VAL A 148 -15.64 -31.39 -1.50
C VAL A 148 -15.49 -30.28 -0.45
N TRP A 149 -14.79 -29.22 -0.82
CA TRP A 149 -14.52 -28.06 0.04
C TRP A 149 -15.14 -26.79 -0.52
N ALA A 150 -15.57 -25.91 0.38
CA ALA A 150 -15.83 -24.52 0.03
C ALA A 150 -14.48 -23.80 -0.16
N VAL A 151 -14.30 -23.14 -1.28
CA VAL A 151 -13.08 -22.39 -1.58
C VAL A 151 -13.48 -20.98 -1.98
N ARG A 152 -12.88 -19.99 -1.33
CA ARG A 152 -13.07 -18.60 -1.66
C ARG A 152 -11.85 -18.08 -2.42
N LEU A 153 -12.10 -17.58 -3.62
CA LEU A 153 -11.11 -17.04 -4.52
C LEU A 153 -11.30 -15.52 -4.63
N HIS A 154 -10.23 -14.75 -4.50
CA HIS A 154 -10.23 -13.31 -4.73
C HIS A 154 -9.11 -12.94 -5.69
N TRP A 155 -9.45 -12.19 -6.70
CA TRP A 155 -8.50 -11.52 -7.57
C TRP A 155 -8.70 -10.01 -7.44
N LYS A 156 -7.68 -9.32 -6.91
CA LYS A 156 -7.74 -7.88 -6.59
C LYS A 156 -6.65 -7.13 -7.34
N PRO A 157 -6.98 -6.47 -8.46
CA PRO A 157 -6.02 -5.68 -9.22
C PRO A 157 -5.73 -4.34 -8.51
N PHE A 158 -4.51 -3.85 -8.71
CA PHE A 158 -4.04 -2.52 -8.32
C PHE A 158 -4.05 -2.18 -6.82
N VAL A 159 -4.22 -3.13 -5.91
CA VAL A 159 -4.18 -2.88 -4.46
C VAL A 159 -2.86 -2.24 -4.03
N ARG A 160 -1.73 -2.68 -4.59
CA ARG A 160 -0.40 -2.12 -4.28
C ARG A 160 -0.23 -0.68 -4.70
N TRP A 161 -0.94 -0.24 -5.75
CA TRP A 161 -0.88 1.14 -6.21
C TRP A 161 -1.54 2.11 -5.23
N ILE A 162 -2.52 1.64 -4.44
CA ILE A 162 -3.10 2.42 -3.33
C ILE A 162 -2.03 2.74 -2.30
N TRP A 163 -1.27 1.72 -1.87
CA TRP A 163 -0.17 1.89 -0.91
C TRP A 163 0.96 2.73 -1.47
N PHE A 164 1.33 2.53 -2.73
CA PHE A 164 2.34 3.33 -3.41
C PHE A 164 1.95 4.81 -3.47
N GLY A 165 0.69 5.10 -3.81
CA GLY A 165 0.15 6.46 -3.78
C GLY A 165 0.20 7.08 -2.38
N ALA A 166 -0.15 6.31 -1.33
CA ALA A 166 -0.07 6.77 0.05
C ALA A 166 1.37 7.11 0.48
N ILE A 167 2.34 6.28 0.11
CA ILE A 167 3.76 6.53 0.37
C ILE A 167 4.22 7.81 -0.34
N LEU A 168 3.85 8.00 -1.61
CA LEU A 168 4.17 9.24 -2.34
C LEU A 168 3.56 10.47 -1.68
N MET A 169 2.32 10.39 -1.19
CA MET A 169 1.70 11.50 -0.46
C MET A 169 2.49 11.84 0.80
N ALA A 170 2.87 10.83 1.58
CA ALA A 170 3.66 11.01 2.80
C ALA A 170 5.03 11.65 2.51
N LEU A 171 5.74 11.17 1.49
CA LEU A 171 7.03 11.71 1.06
C LEU A 171 6.88 13.16 0.57
N GLY A 172 5.86 13.45 -0.22
CA GLY A 172 5.60 14.80 -0.72
C GLY A 172 5.30 15.79 0.42
N GLY A 173 4.50 15.37 1.40
CA GLY A 173 4.24 16.11 2.62
C GLY A 173 5.52 16.37 3.43
N LEU A 174 6.34 15.35 3.64
CA LEU A 174 7.61 15.45 4.36
C LEU A 174 8.57 16.45 3.69
N ILE A 175 8.73 16.36 2.37
CA ILE A 175 9.56 17.31 1.59
C ILE A 175 9.07 18.75 1.78
N SER A 176 7.75 18.97 1.84
CA SER A 176 7.16 20.29 2.04
C SER A 176 7.40 20.83 3.46
N VAL A 177 7.24 19.99 4.50
CA VAL A 177 7.34 20.38 5.92
C VAL A 177 8.78 20.64 6.34
N LEU A 178 9.73 19.80 5.96
CA LEU A 178 11.16 19.95 6.32
C LEU A 178 11.72 21.33 5.98
N ARG A 179 11.18 22.00 4.97
CA ARG A 179 11.57 23.38 4.65
C ARG A 179 10.97 24.43 5.59
N LEU A 180 9.73 24.23 6.06
CA LEU A 180 9.09 25.19 6.94
C LEU A 180 9.84 25.29 8.28
N GLU A 181 10.30 24.17 8.79
CA GLU A 181 11.08 24.11 10.04
C GLU A 181 12.46 24.80 9.90
N LEU A 182 13.21 24.50 8.82
CA LEU A 182 14.50 25.10 8.56
C LEU A 182 14.40 26.62 8.32
N SER A 183 13.32 27.10 7.72
CA SER A 183 13.07 28.54 7.52
C SER A 183 12.70 29.23 8.82
N ARG A 184 11.88 28.59 9.66
CA ARG A 184 11.47 29.15 10.96
C ARG A 184 12.64 29.26 11.93
N SER A 185 13.48 28.24 12.02
CA SER A 185 14.66 28.26 12.89
C SER A 185 15.67 29.35 12.49
N PHE A 186 15.80 29.65 11.21
CA PHE A 186 16.63 30.75 10.72
C PHE A 186 16.05 32.12 11.09
N PHE A 187 14.74 32.33 10.95
CA PHE A 187 14.06 33.58 11.31
C PHE A 187 14.06 33.83 12.81
N TRP A 188 13.94 32.80 13.65
CA TRP A 188 14.01 32.94 15.09
C TRP A 188 15.43 33.30 15.56
N ARG A 189 16.46 32.74 14.96
CA ARG A 189 17.86 33.04 15.27
C ARG A 189 18.26 34.45 14.82
N ALA A 190 17.68 34.94 13.71
CA ALA A 190 17.93 36.33 13.25
C ALA A 190 17.16 37.40 14.02
N ARG A 191 16.21 37.02 14.90
CA ARG A 191 15.37 37.94 15.68
C ARG A 191 15.72 37.94 17.18
N GLN A 192 16.80 37.29 17.61
CA GLN A 192 17.30 37.51 18.93
C GLN A 192 17.97 38.92 18.96
N PRO A 193 17.42 39.88 19.70
CA PRO A 193 18.12 41.15 19.92
C PRO A 193 19.43 40.82 20.62
N ASP A 194 20.53 41.47 20.22
CA ASP A 194 21.78 41.42 20.98
C ASP A 194 21.48 41.66 22.47
N ASP A 195 21.72 40.66 23.31
CA ASP A 195 21.53 40.79 24.76
C ASP A 195 22.45 41.93 25.20
N PRO A 196 21.91 43.01 25.83
CA PRO A 196 22.74 44.14 26.29
C PRO A 196 23.88 43.71 27.20
N ARG A 197 23.85 42.49 27.74
CA ARG A 197 24.88 41.90 28.60
C ARG A 197 26.12 41.40 27.84
N ASP A 198 26.02 41.18 26.52
CA ASP A 198 27.16 40.76 25.68
C ASP A 198 27.98 41.92 25.09
N ARG A 199 27.67 43.18 25.48
CA ARG A 199 28.50 44.33 25.09
C ARG A 199 29.75 44.35 25.96
N PRO A 200 30.96 44.25 25.36
CA PRO A 200 32.19 44.41 26.15
C PRO A 200 32.17 45.78 26.84
N ASP A 201 32.36 45.80 28.14
CA ASP A 201 32.42 46.99 28.97
C ASP A 201 33.53 47.91 28.45
N LYS A 202 33.13 49.03 27.84
CA LYS A 202 34.06 50.06 27.34
C LYS A 202 34.65 50.93 28.46
N THR A 203 34.38 50.60 29.73
CA THR A 203 34.81 51.45 30.86
C THR A 203 36.27 51.24 31.30
N VAL A 204 37.00 50.26 30.70
CA VAL A 204 38.38 49.93 31.16
C VAL A 204 39.48 50.71 30.44
N LEU A 205 39.18 51.59 29.50
CA LEU A 205 40.22 52.27 28.71
C LEU A 205 40.46 53.74 29.06
N LEU A 206 39.94 54.28 30.19
CA LEU A 206 40.14 55.71 30.55
C LEU A 206 40.88 55.95 31.87
N THR A 207 41.55 54.94 32.43
CA THR A 207 42.42 55.17 33.64
C THR A 207 43.83 54.66 33.36
N GLY A 208 44.62 55.42 32.59
CA GLY A 208 46.00 55.16 32.32
C GLY A 208 46.67 56.43 31.77
N SER A 209 46.86 57.43 32.61
CA SER A 209 47.81 58.53 32.41
C SER A 209 48.59 58.72 33.68
#